data_3957ea19a4fefa5fc69de0f68fd068aa
#
_entry.id   3957ea19a4fefa5fc69de0f68fd068aa
#
_cell.length_a   1.000
_cell.length_b   1.000
_cell.length_c   1.000
_cell.angle_alpha   90.00
_cell.angle_beta   90.00
_cell.angle_gamma   90.00
#
_symmetry.space_group_name_H-M   'P 1'
#
loop_
_entity.id
_entity.type
_entity.pdbx_description
1 polymer ?
#
loop_
_entity_poly.entity_id
_entity_poly.type
_entity_poly.pdbx_seq_one_letter_code
_entity_poly.pdbx_strand_id
1 'polypeptide(L)'
;MMYGIESMLVDFLLTLFSAEQINSFLRDPQNTATIIGTFIAISGALLGTFLLLRGMALTSDAISHTVLLGIVVAFMVMTSVFGLEPDLSSPWLIIGAALAGVATVVLTELIYQSGLVKQDAALGLAFPLLFAISIILVSRFVEDVHLDEDSVMVGEIGIAWANTNSHCIENCVSVTITPDDPLANLSRQCTNCRDLGISPRDEGAEFREICTNCGEYNPAQAWRAGLIDDEPTLVFFPKAISVTAIMMLLTVAFVTLFYKELKLSSFDSALAKALGFRPTVLHYALMVLVSLVAVGAFDAVGSILVIAFFIIPPAAAYLLTDRLSVMLVLSALIGSAGAYFGYDLARGTFLGIFEISDLLAFMNNVFGWTLVEEWDSSISASMVLMIFFFFLLAWVLSPKYGLVSTLIRRSNQRRRFDSQVVLGHIYNHAEHDEDELIESALHEHFHWSREKMSSVLRRLKSAKLIEVVNDIIQLTPRGEEHVKQFRAQNLATE
;
A
#
# COMPACT_ATOMS: atom_id res chain seq x y z
N MET A 1 22.06 17.49 -3.25
CA MET A 1 21.06 17.65 -2.16
C MET A 1 20.74 16.32 -1.51
N MET A 2 20.38 15.27 -2.25
CA MET A 2 20.13 13.92 -1.69
C MET A 2 21.34 13.33 -0.96
N TYR A 3 22.54 13.44 -1.54
CA TYR A 3 23.78 12.98 -0.92
C TYR A 3 24.03 13.63 0.47
N GLY A 4 23.70 14.92 0.64
CA GLY A 4 23.82 15.59 1.94
C GLY A 4 22.82 15.09 3.00
N ILE A 5 21.65 14.59 2.59
CA ILE A 5 20.66 13.98 3.52
C ILE A 5 21.12 12.56 3.89
N GLU A 6 21.65 11.82 2.93
CA GLU A 6 22.25 10.50 3.19
C GLU A 6 23.40 10.57 4.16
N SER A 7 24.34 11.53 3.96
CA SER A 7 25.45 11.69 4.89
C SER A 7 24.98 12.00 6.30
N MET A 8 23.97 12.86 6.47
CA MET A 8 23.39 13.13 7.80
C MET A 8 22.75 11.90 8.42
N LEU A 9 22.08 11.05 7.62
CA LEU A 9 21.50 9.79 8.09
C LEU A 9 22.59 8.79 8.50
N VAL A 10 23.63 8.66 7.69
CA VAL A 10 24.78 7.80 8.00
C VAL A 10 25.50 8.28 9.25
N ASP A 11 25.76 9.58 9.38
CA ASP A 11 26.37 10.17 10.58
C ASP A 11 25.52 9.92 11.83
N PHE A 12 24.19 10.06 11.71
CA PHE A 12 23.29 9.75 12.81
C PHE A 12 23.35 8.25 13.19
N LEU A 13 23.33 7.35 12.22
CA LEU A 13 23.43 5.90 12.46
C LEU A 13 24.77 5.54 13.11
N LEU A 14 25.86 6.19 12.72
CA LEU A 14 27.18 5.99 13.30
C LEU A 14 27.30 6.45 14.76
N THR A 15 26.41 7.32 15.22
CA THR A 15 26.35 7.65 16.66
C THR A 15 25.79 6.50 17.50
N LEU A 16 25.04 5.57 16.89
CA LEU A 16 24.35 4.46 17.57
C LEU A 16 24.99 3.11 17.29
N PHE A 17 25.55 2.91 16.10
CA PHE A 17 26.07 1.64 15.61
C PHE A 17 27.45 1.79 14.96
N SER A 18 28.24 0.72 14.95
CA SER A 18 29.51 0.71 14.21
C SER A 18 29.28 0.58 12.70
N ALA A 19 30.24 1.04 11.90
CA ALA A 19 30.21 0.91 10.43
C ALA A 19 30.03 -0.55 9.96
N GLU A 20 30.66 -1.49 10.65
CA GLU A 20 30.55 -2.91 10.36
C GLU A 20 29.13 -3.44 10.62
N GLN A 21 28.51 -3.02 11.73
CA GLN A 21 27.12 -3.39 12.05
C GLN A 21 26.14 -2.81 11.04
N ILE A 22 26.31 -1.55 10.65
CA ILE A 22 25.46 -0.91 9.61
C ILE A 22 25.61 -1.66 8.29
N ASN A 23 26.84 -1.94 7.86
CA ASN A 23 27.09 -2.65 6.61
C ASN A 23 26.54 -4.07 6.63
N SER A 24 26.72 -4.84 7.71
CA SER A 24 26.19 -6.19 7.81
C SER A 24 24.65 -6.21 7.76
N PHE A 25 24.01 -5.23 8.39
CA PHE A 25 22.56 -5.11 8.43
C PHE A 25 21.97 -4.69 7.07
N LEU A 26 22.57 -3.69 6.40
CA LEU A 26 22.05 -3.15 5.13
C LEU A 26 22.46 -4.00 3.90
N ARG A 27 23.47 -4.86 4.02
CA ARG A 27 23.81 -5.84 2.97
C ARG A 27 22.87 -7.05 2.96
N ASP A 28 22.12 -7.27 4.02
CA ASP A 28 21.10 -8.31 4.02
C ASP A 28 19.92 -7.86 3.16
N PRO A 29 19.63 -8.58 2.05
CA PRO A 29 18.52 -8.25 1.16
C PRO A 29 17.16 -8.19 1.88
N GLN A 30 16.96 -9.03 2.89
CA GLN A 30 15.72 -9.06 3.68
C GLN A 30 15.50 -7.78 4.45
N ASN A 31 16.52 -7.32 5.17
CA ASN A 31 16.43 -6.12 5.96
C ASN A 31 16.17 -4.89 5.08
N THR A 32 16.93 -4.76 4.00
CA THR A 32 16.79 -3.64 3.06
C THR A 32 15.44 -3.64 2.37
N ALA A 33 14.99 -4.77 1.82
CA ALA A 33 13.69 -4.88 1.18
C ALA A 33 12.53 -4.61 2.17
N THR A 34 12.63 -5.11 3.40
CA THR A 34 11.61 -4.88 4.44
C THR A 34 11.55 -3.41 4.85
N ILE A 35 12.69 -2.73 5.01
CA ILE A 35 12.73 -1.29 5.34
C ILE A 35 12.09 -0.46 4.23
N ILE A 36 12.52 -0.67 2.99
CA ILE A 36 11.98 0.05 1.83
C ILE A 36 10.48 -0.20 1.70
N GLY A 37 10.07 -1.47 1.73
CA GLY A 37 8.66 -1.87 1.67
C GLY A 37 7.82 -1.25 2.81
N THR A 38 8.35 -1.19 4.03
CA THR A 38 7.70 -0.56 5.18
C THR A 38 7.53 0.95 5.00
N PHE A 39 8.55 1.67 4.52
CA PHE A 39 8.47 3.11 4.29
C PHE A 39 7.44 3.46 3.21
N ILE A 40 7.42 2.68 2.12
CA ILE A 40 6.42 2.83 1.05
C ILE A 40 5.03 2.46 1.57
N ALA A 41 4.92 1.37 2.35
CA ALA A 41 3.65 0.94 2.92
C ALA A 41 3.04 2.00 3.85
N ILE A 42 3.84 2.63 4.72
CA ILE A 42 3.38 3.72 5.59
C ILE A 42 2.91 4.90 4.74
N SER A 43 3.72 5.34 3.77
CA SER A 43 3.37 6.46 2.89
C SER A 43 2.10 6.18 2.10
N GLY A 44 2.05 5.04 1.42
CA GLY A 44 0.93 4.60 0.60
C GLY A 44 -0.35 4.41 1.41
N ALA A 45 -0.26 3.75 2.57
CA ALA A 45 -1.40 3.51 3.44
C ALA A 45 -2.00 4.81 4.02
N LEU A 46 -1.16 5.76 4.43
CA LEU A 46 -1.63 7.05 4.95
C LEU A 46 -2.36 7.87 3.88
N LEU A 47 -1.75 8.02 2.70
CA LEU A 47 -2.37 8.76 1.59
C LEU A 47 -3.56 8.00 1.02
N GLY A 48 -3.43 6.70 0.82
CA GLY A 48 -4.47 5.81 0.32
C GLY A 48 -5.72 5.80 1.19
N THR A 49 -5.58 5.97 2.50
CA THR A 49 -6.73 6.12 3.42
C THR A 49 -7.59 7.32 3.02
N PHE A 50 -6.98 8.47 2.72
CA PHE A 50 -7.74 9.65 2.29
C PHE A 50 -8.28 9.50 0.86
N LEU A 51 -7.56 8.83 -0.04
CA LEU A 51 -8.05 8.52 -1.38
C LEU A 51 -9.27 7.59 -1.32
N LEU A 52 -9.21 6.55 -0.51
CA LEU A 52 -10.32 5.60 -0.31
C LEU A 52 -11.57 6.31 0.24
N LEU A 53 -11.41 7.14 1.28
CA LEU A 53 -12.53 7.87 1.89
C LEU A 53 -13.17 8.91 0.96
N ARG A 54 -12.43 9.39 -0.03
CA ARG A 54 -12.94 10.30 -1.08
C ARG A 54 -13.50 9.57 -2.30
N GLY A 55 -13.46 8.24 -2.32
CA GLY A 55 -13.89 7.43 -3.47
C GLY A 55 -12.94 7.50 -4.68
N MET A 56 -11.67 7.84 -4.46
CA MET A 56 -10.66 8.05 -5.51
C MET A 56 -9.52 7.04 -5.43
N ALA A 57 -9.79 5.84 -4.96
CA ALA A 57 -8.75 4.83 -4.77
C ALA A 57 -7.99 4.46 -6.05
N LEU A 58 -8.66 4.48 -7.20
CA LEU A 58 -8.06 4.19 -8.51
C LEU A 58 -7.17 5.32 -9.07
N THR A 59 -7.14 6.49 -8.43
CA THR A 59 -6.31 7.62 -8.89
C THR A 59 -4.81 7.30 -8.77
N SER A 60 -4.41 6.53 -7.77
CA SER A 60 -3.01 6.09 -7.63
C SER A 60 -2.57 5.21 -8.80
N ASP A 61 -3.44 4.31 -9.27
CA ASP A 61 -3.20 3.47 -10.43
C ASP A 61 -3.07 4.30 -11.71
N ALA A 62 -4.00 5.22 -11.95
CA ALA A 62 -3.94 6.12 -13.09
C ALA A 62 -2.67 6.99 -13.11
N ILE A 63 -2.24 7.51 -11.96
CA ILE A 63 -1.00 8.28 -11.83
C ILE A 63 0.20 7.40 -12.18
N SER A 64 0.22 6.14 -11.75
CA SER A 64 1.30 5.21 -12.03
C SER A 64 1.60 5.06 -13.52
N HIS A 65 0.57 4.89 -14.31
CA HIS A 65 0.72 4.74 -15.76
C HIS A 65 1.09 6.04 -16.49
N THR A 66 0.71 7.20 -15.95
CA THR A 66 0.98 8.50 -16.59
C THR A 66 2.35 9.09 -16.20
N VAL A 67 3.02 8.52 -15.18
CA VAL A 67 4.38 8.90 -14.79
C VAL A 67 5.35 8.83 -15.97
N LEU A 68 5.23 7.81 -16.81
CA LEU A 68 6.05 7.62 -18.00
C LEU A 68 5.99 8.86 -18.93
N LEU A 69 4.81 9.46 -19.10
CA LEU A 69 4.67 10.69 -19.89
C LEU A 69 5.54 11.82 -19.33
N GLY A 70 5.54 11.99 -18.01
CA GLY A 70 6.31 13.03 -17.35
C GLY A 70 7.81 12.83 -17.46
N ILE A 71 8.27 11.58 -17.32
CA ILE A 71 9.69 11.23 -17.48
C ILE A 71 10.14 11.54 -18.91
N VAL A 72 9.39 11.09 -19.92
CA VAL A 72 9.73 11.29 -21.34
C VAL A 72 9.71 12.78 -21.72
N VAL A 73 8.71 13.53 -21.28
CA VAL A 73 8.66 14.96 -21.54
C VAL A 73 9.81 15.72 -20.86
N ALA A 74 10.13 15.38 -19.60
CA ALA A 74 11.26 15.97 -18.90
C ALA A 74 12.59 15.63 -19.61
N PHE A 75 12.78 14.38 -20.04
CA PHE A 75 13.91 13.95 -20.83
C PHE A 75 14.05 14.76 -22.13
N MET A 76 12.96 14.90 -22.90
CA MET A 76 12.96 15.69 -24.12
C MET A 76 13.30 17.16 -23.88
N VAL A 77 12.79 17.75 -22.81
CA VAL A 77 13.10 19.15 -22.45
C VAL A 77 14.56 19.29 -22.05
N MET A 78 15.11 18.37 -21.28
CA MET A 78 16.52 18.39 -20.89
C MET A 78 17.46 18.28 -22.09
N THR A 79 17.18 17.34 -23.00
CA THR A 79 18.01 17.13 -24.20
C THR A 79 17.86 18.24 -25.22
N SER A 80 16.62 18.62 -25.58
CA SER A 80 16.35 19.53 -26.70
C SER A 80 16.50 21.00 -26.34
N VAL A 81 16.17 21.41 -25.07
CA VAL A 81 16.20 22.82 -24.65
C VAL A 81 17.49 23.15 -23.90
N PHE A 82 17.94 22.27 -23.03
CA PHE A 82 19.12 22.53 -22.18
C PHE A 82 20.40 21.89 -22.70
N GLY A 83 20.34 20.98 -23.68
CA GLY A 83 21.50 20.30 -24.24
C GLY A 83 22.23 19.41 -23.21
N LEU A 84 21.53 19.03 -22.15
CA LEU A 84 22.07 18.15 -21.11
C LEU A 84 21.89 16.70 -21.53
N GLU A 85 22.93 15.88 -21.39
CA GLU A 85 22.76 14.43 -21.48
C GLU A 85 21.99 13.96 -20.25
N PRO A 86 20.80 13.38 -20.40
CA PRO A 86 19.98 13.04 -19.26
C PRO A 86 20.51 11.79 -18.58
N ASP A 87 20.86 11.95 -17.32
CA ASP A 87 21.03 10.83 -16.40
C ASP A 87 19.64 10.42 -15.85
N LEU A 88 19.34 9.13 -15.89
CA LEU A 88 18.09 8.58 -15.35
C LEU A 88 17.89 8.89 -13.85
N SER A 89 18.98 9.20 -13.15
CA SER A 89 18.97 9.62 -11.74
C SER A 89 18.69 11.13 -11.55
N SER A 90 18.43 11.88 -12.64
CA SER A 90 18.26 13.32 -12.55
C SER A 90 17.00 13.72 -11.78
N PRO A 91 17.08 14.65 -10.80
CA PRO A 91 15.91 15.15 -10.07
C PRO A 91 14.83 15.78 -10.98
N TRP A 92 15.22 16.24 -12.18
CA TRP A 92 14.29 16.81 -13.16
C TRP A 92 13.31 15.79 -13.70
N LEU A 93 13.70 14.51 -13.82
CA LEU A 93 12.83 13.44 -14.25
C LEU A 93 11.74 13.18 -13.19
N ILE A 94 12.09 13.22 -11.91
CA ILE A 94 11.15 13.08 -10.79
C ILE A 94 10.13 14.25 -10.80
N ILE A 95 10.60 15.47 -11.05
CA ILE A 95 9.73 16.65 -11.17
C ILE A 95 8.77 16.50 -12.36
N GLY A 96 9.29 16.07 -13.52
CA GLY A 96 8.46 15.81 -14.71
C GLY A 96 7.40 14.75 -14.45
N ALA A 97 7.77 13.66 -13.83
CA ALA A 97 6.87 12.58 -13.44
C ALA A 97 5.78 13.05 -12.46
N ALA A 98 6.14 13.84 -11.45
CA ALA A 98 5.19 14.45 -10.53
C ALA A 98 4.21 15.40 -11.23
N LEU A 99 4.70 16.19 -12.19
CA LEU A 99 3.85 17.09 -12.99
C LEU A 99 2.86 16.32 -13.88
N ALA A 100 3.26 15.19 -14.46
CA ALA A 100 2.34 14.33 -15.22
C ALA A 100 1.22 13.75 -14.35
N GLY A 101 1.54 13.32 -13.12
CA GLY A 101 0.53 12.89 -12.17
C GLY A 101 -0.48 14.01 -11.84
N VAL A 102 0.00 15.24 -11.62
CA VAL A 102 -0.86 16.39 -11.42
C VAL A 102 -1.71 16.68 -12.67
N ALA A 103 -1.10 16.61 -13.87
CA ALA A 103 -1.82 16.81 -15.14
C ALA A 103 -2.94 15.77 -15.31
N THR A 104 -2.71 14.51 -14.91
CA THR A 104 -3.72 13.46 -14.92
C THR A 104 -4.92 13.83 -14.04
N VAL A 105 -4.66 14.30 -12.81
CA VAL A 105 -5.72 14.72 -11.89
C VAL A 105 -6.48 15.92 -12.43
N VAL A 106 -5.77 16.93 -12.96
CA VAL A 106 -6.40 18.13 -13.55
C VAL A 106 -7.27 17.76 -14.75
N LEU A 107 -6.77 16.90 -15.64
CA LEU A 107 -7.53 16.45 -16.80
C LEU A 107 -8.77 15.65 -16.38
N THR A 108 -8.63 14.74 -15.41
CA THR A 108 -9.75 14.00 -14.84
C THR A 108 -10.81 14.94 -14.25
N GLU A 109 -10.38 15.94 -13.50
CA GLU A 109 -11.29 16.92 -12.89
C GLU A 109 -12.00 17.75 -13.94
N LEU A 110 -11.32 18.20 -15.00
CA LEU A 110 -11.93 18.93 -16.13
C LEU A 110 -13.01 18.10 -16.83
N ILE A 111 -12.72 16.81 -17.08
CA ILE A 111 -13.70 15.89 -17.68
C ILE A 111 -14.89 15.69 -16.73
N TYR A 112 -14.64 15.48 -15.45
CA TYR A 112 -15.69 15.32 -14.45
C TYR A 112 -16.58 16.55 -14.30
N GLN A 113 -15.99 17.76 -14.27
CA GLN A 113 -16.73 19.04 -14.18
C GLN A 113 -17.60 19.31 -15.40
N SER A 114 -17.38 18.64 -16.53
CA SER A 114 -18.29 18.74 -17.69
C SER A 114 -19.70 18.22 -17.38
N GLY A 115 -19.85 17.42 -16.31
CA GLY A 115 -21.13 16.83 -15.90
C GLY A 115 -21.61 15.66 -16.77
N LEU A 116 -20.85 15.30 -17.80
CA LEU A 116 -21.22 14.25 -18.76
C LEU A 116 -20.94 12.85 -18.22
N VAL A 117 -19.93 12.71 -17.36
CA VAL A 117 -19.45 11.41 -16.87
C VAL A 117 -19.23 11.43 -15.36
N LYS A 118 -19.29 10.25 -14.73
CA LYS A 118 -18.94 10.08 -13.31
C LYS A 118 -17.41 10.15 -13.14
N GLN A 119 -16.95 10.40 -11.93
CA GLN A 119 -15.54 10.58 -11.61
C GLN A 119 -14.67 9.39 -12.03
N ASP A 120 -15.10 8.15 -11.77
CA ASP A 120 -14.35 6.95 -12.18
C ASP A 120 -14.25 6.81 -13.71
N ALA A 121 -15.31 7.19 -14.44
CA ALA A 121 -15.29 7.19 -15.91
C ALA A 121 -14.41 8.32 -16.46
N ALA A 122 -14.39 9.50 -15.82
CA ALA A 122 -13.49 10.59 -16.20
C ALA A 122 -12.02 10.17 -16.04
N LEU A 123 -11.69 9.48 -14.95
CA LEU A 123 -10.37 8.91 -14.74
C LEU A 123 -10.01 7.87 -15.80
N GLY A 124 -10.95 6.94 -16.08
CA GLY A 124 -10.78 5.90 -17.11
C GLY A 124 -10.65 6.42 -18.54
N LEU A 125 -11.00 7.70 -18.80
CA LEU A 125 -10.75 8.38 -20.07
C LEU A 125 -9.43 9.13 -20.08
N ALA A 126 -9.06 9.76 -18.96
CA ALA A 126 -7.88 10.62 -18.87
C ALA A 126 -6.58 9.81 -18.94
N PHE A 127 -6.45 8.75 -18.13
CA PHE A 127 -5.17 8.06 -18.02
C PHE A 127 -4.79 7.27 -19.29
N PRO A 128 -5.69 6.54 -20.00
CA PRO A 128 -5.30 5.84 -21.22
C PRO A 128 -4.87 6.81 -22.33
N LEU A 129 -5.50 7.99 -22.38
CA LEU A 129 -5.10 9.04 -23.32
C LEU A 129 -3.67 9.50 -23.05
N LEU A 130 -3.35 9.84 -21.80
CA LEU A 130 -2.01 10.31 -21.43
C LEU A 130 -0.96 9.20 -21.58
N PHE A 131 -1.32 7.97 -21.24
CA PHE A 131 -0.46 6.81 -21.43
C PHE A 131 -0.17 6.52 -22.90
N ALA A 132 -1.20 6.57 -23.77
CA ALA A 132 -1.01 6.40 -25.20
C ALA A 132 -0.09 7.47 -25.80
N ILE A 133 -0.23 8.73 -25.36
CA ILE A 133 0.68 9.81 -25.74
C ILE A 133 2.11 9.49 -25.30
N SER A 134 2.31 8.97 -24.07
CA SER A 134 3.65 8.63 -23.60
C SER A 134 4.32 7.56 -24.45
N ILE A 135 3.59 6.49 -24.82
CA ILE A 135 4.12 5.42 -25.69
C ILE A 135 4.53 5.97 -27.05
N ILE A 136 3.70 6.84 -27.66
CA ILE A 136 4.04 7.46 -28.94
C ILE A 136 5.30 8.31 -28.83
N LEU A 137 5.44 9.07 -27.75
CA LEU A 137 6.63 9.90 -27.52
C LEU A 137 7.89 9.04 -27.31
N VAL A 138 7.81 7.97 -26.49
CA VAL A 138 8.92 7.02 -26.30
C VAL A 138 9.36 6.44 -27.64
N SER A 139 8.42 5.90 -28.43
CA SER A 139 8.74 5.25 -29.69
C SER A 139 9.33 6.18 -30.76
N ARG A 140 9.16 7.52 -30.62
CA ARG A 140 9.65 8.49 -31.60
C ARG A 140 10.91 9.24 -31.19
N PHE A 141 11.15 9.40 -29.89
CA PHE A 141 12.21 10.30 -29.40
C PHE A 141 13.22 9.63 -28.47
N VAL A 142 13.01 8.35 -28.08
CA VAL A 142 13.83 7.64 -27.10
C VAL A 142 14.28 6.27 -27.65
N GLU A 143 14.59 6.20 -28.96
CA GLU A 143 14.94 4.93 -29.65
C GLU A 143 16.20 4.26 -29.08
N ASP A 144 17.14 5.01 -28.48
CA ASP A 144 18.43 4.50 -27.99
C ASP A 144 18.46 4.18 -26.49
N VAL A 145 17.39 4.45 -25.76
CA VAL A 145 17.29 4.15 -24.32
C VAL A 145 16.34 2.95 -24.14
N HIS A 146 16.92 1.79 -23.80
CA HIS A 146 16.14 0.64 -23.36
C HIS A 146 15.44 0.99 -22.01
N LEU A 147 14.33 1.74 -22.10
CA LEU A 147 13.35 1.79 -21.03
C LEU A 147 12.61 0.46 -21.07
N ASP A 148 13.15 -0.51 -20.35
CA ASP A 148 12.55 -1.82 -20.23
C ASP A 148 11.23 -1.65 -19.45
N GLU A 149 10.11 -1.68 -20.18
CA GLU A 149 8.75 -1.51 -19.58
C GLU A 149 8.53 -2.55 -18.48
N ASP A 150 9.08 -3.75 -18.65
CA ASP A 150 8.97 -4.84 -17.68
C ASP A 150 9.72 -4.50 -16.39
N SER A 151 10.90 -3.87 -16.48
CA SER A 151 11.69 -3.46 -15.32
C SER A 151 10.99 -2.36 -14.49
N VAL A 152 10.34 -1.41 -15.15
CA VAL A 152 9.57 -0.33 -14.48
C VAL A 152 8.28 -0.87 -13.87
N MET A 153 7.63 -1.85 -14.49
CA MET A 153 6.37 -2.40 -14.01
C MET A 153 6.56 -3.41 -12.86
N VAL A 154 7.58 -4.25 -12.93
CA VAL A 154 7.78 -5.34 -11.96
C VAL A 154 8.64 -4.92 -10.77
N GLY A 155 9.57 -3.99 -10.96
CA GLY A 155 10.48 -3.45 -9.93
C GLY A 155 11.06 -4.53 -9.02
N GLU A 156 12.35 -4.62 -8.92
CA GLU A 156 13.00 -5.66 -8.12
C GLU A 156 13.49 -5.10 -6.77
N ILE A 157 12.60 -5.00 -5.79
CA ILE A 157 12.98 -4.64 -4.41
C ILE A 157 14.09 -5.55 -3.86
N GLY A 158 14.20 -6.77 -4.37
CA GLY A 158 15.20 -7.75 -3.96
C GLY A 158 16.64 -7.36 -4.27
N ILE A 159 16.88 -6.51 -5.28
CA ILE A 159 18.22 -6.03 -5.65
C ILE A 159 18.50 -4.60 -5.18
N ALA A 160 17.55 -3.94 -4.53
CA ALA A 160 17.72 -2.57 -4.04
C ALA A 160 18.90 -2.42 -3.06
N TRP A 161 19.27 -3.50 -2.36
CA TRP A 161 20.44 -3.56 -1.48
C TRP A 161 21.78 -3.41 -2.24
N ALA A 162 21.83 -3.74 -3.51
CA ALA A 162 23.03 -3.67 -4.33
C ALA A 162 23.27 -2.27 -4.91
N ASN A 163 22.19 -1.45 -5.07
CA ASN A 163 22.29 -0.07 -5.54
C ASN A 163 22.59 0.87 -4.37
N THR A 164 23.87 0.96 -4.01
CA THR A 164 24.33 1.70 -2.83
C THR A 164 25.20 2.90 -3.20
N ASN A 165 25.13 3.95 -2.37
CA ASN A 165 26.14 4.98 -2.29
C ASN A 165 27.19 4.58 -1.24
N SER A 166 28.46 4.77 -1.52
CA SER A 166 29.54 4.57 -0.56
C SER A 166 29.84 5.87 0.17
N HIS A 167 29.78 5.84 1.50
CA HIS A 167 30.18 6.95 2.36
C HIS A 167 31.48 6.56 3.05
N CYS A 168 32.54 7.33 2.80
CA CYS A 168 33.79 7.14 3.46
C CYS A 168 33.81 7.90 4.81
N ILE A 169 34.19 7.19 5.89
CA ILE A 169 34.14 7.70 7.28
C ILE A 169 35.53 7.99 7.80
N GLU A 170 36.44 7.04 7.63
CA GLU A 170 37.81 7.12 8.09
C GLU A 170 38.77 6.76 6.97
N ASN A 171 39.99 7.32 7.02
CA ASN A 171 41.04 7.10 6.03
C ASN A 171 40.61 7.46 4.59
N CYS A 172 39.81 8.53 4.47
CA CYS A 172 39.35 9.08 3.21
C CYS A 172 40.45 9.96 2.62
N VAL A 173 41.50 9.35 2.07
CA VAL A 173 42.62 10.07 1.51
C VAL A 173 42.32 10.46 0.07
N SER A 174 42.54 11.71 -0.29
CA SER A 174 42.57 12.13 -1.70
C SER A 174 43.75 11.49 -2.41
N VAL A 175 43.48 10.75 -3.48
CA VAL A 175 44.53 10.10 -4.28
C VAL A 175 44.72 10.88 -5.57
N THR A 176 45.93 11.29 -5.86
CA THR A 176 46.29 11.87 -7.16
C THR A 176 46.48 10.73 -8.16
N ILE A 177 45.61 10.65 -9.19
CA ILE A 177 45.76 9.64 -10.24
C ILE A 177 46.54 10.23 -11.41
N THR A 178 47.56 9.51 -11.83
CA THR A 178 48.27 9.78 -13.09
C THR A 178 47.58 9.03 -14.25
N PRO A 179 47.77 9.48 -15.53
CA PRO A 179 47.13 8.81 -16.68
C PRO A 179 47.44 7.32 -16.81
N ASP A 180 48.56 6.88 -16.23
CA ASP A 180 49.02 5.46 -16.31
C ASP A 180 48.48 4.59 -15.18
N ASP A 181 47.74 5.15 -14.22
CA ASP A 181 47.20 4.40 -13.12
C ASP A 181 46.02 3.48 -13.53
N PRO A 182 45.90 2.28 -12.93
CA PRO A 182 44.79 1.38 -13.18
C PRO A 182 43.41 2.00 -12.93
N LEU A 183 43.36 3.03 -12.06
CA LEU A 183 42.15 3.76 -11.71
C LEU A 183 41.78 4.86 -12.71
N ALA A 184 42.63 5.21 -13.66
CA ALA A 184 42.34 6.23 -14.67
C ALA A 184 41.09 5.88 -15.52
N ASN A 185 40.82 4.58 -15.70
CA ASN A 185 39.59 4.10 -16.37
C ASN A 185 38.32 4.19 -15.48
N LEU A 186 38.48 4.07 -14.16
CA LEU A 186 37.37 4.20 -13.20
C LEU A 186 36.94 5.66 -13.03
N SER A 187 37.90 6.62 -13.07
CA SER A 187 37.61 8.05 -13.00
C SER A 187 36.80 8.55 -14.21
N ARG A 188 36.90 7.87 -15.35
CA ARG A 188 36.12 8.22 -16.57
C ARG A 188 34.63 7.93 -16.45
N GLN A 189 34.23 7.02 -15.54
CA GLN A 189 32.85 6.63 -15.31
C GLN A 189 32.20 7.43 -14.17
N CYS A 190 33.00 8.16 -13.40
CA CYS A 190 32.48 8.94 -12.28
C CYS A 190 31.83 10.24 -12.75
N THR A 191 30.51 10.35 -12.60
CA THR A 191 29.69 11.52 -12.97
C THR A 191 30.15 12.79 -12.22
N ASN A 192 30.50 12.70 -10.93
CA ASN A 192 30.93 13.83 -10.14
C ASN A 192 32.30 14.38 -10.58
N CYS A 193 33.21 13.55 -11.10
CA CYS A 193 34.44 13.99 -11.68
C CYS A 193 34.23 14.67 -13.03
N ARG A 194 33.20 14.26 -13.77
CA ARG A 194 32.80 14.85 -15.05
C ARG A 194 32.22 16.25 -14.86
N ASP A 195 31.36 16.44 -13.84
CA ASP A 195 30.73 17.73 -13.53
C ASP A 195 31.76 18.79 -13.03
N LEU A 196 32.90 18.36 -12.52
CA LEU A 196 34.01 19.24 -12.15
C LEU A 196 34.88 19.71 -13.35
N GLY A 197 34.52 19.30 -14.59
CA GLY A 197 35.20 19.70 -15.81
C GLY A 197 36.61 19.10 -15.97
N ILE A 198 36.91 18.03 -15.23
CA ILE A 198 38.19 17.34 -15.27
C ILE A 198 38.19 16.35 -16.45
N SER A 199 38.75 16.73 -17.58
CA SER A 199 38.89 15.84 -18.73
C SER A 199 40.15 14.98 -18.60
N PRO A 200 40.09 13.66 -18.82
CA PRO A 200 41.28 12.78 -18.83
C PRO A 200 42.28 13.07 -19.97
N ARG A 201 41.93 14.00 -20.87
CA ARG A 201 42.74 14.32 -22.06
C ARG A 201 43.68 15.53 -21.91
N ASP A 202 43.55 16.27 -20.81
CA ASP A 202 44.46 17.41 -20.57
C ASP A 202 45.78 16.86 -20.07
N GLU A 203 46.74 16.71 -20.99
CA GLU A 203 48.10 16.35 -20.67
C GLU A 203 48.69 17.39 -19.71
N GLY A 204 48.90 16.98 -18.45
CA GLY A 204 49.44 17.81 -17.39
C GLY A 204 48.47 18.29 -16.31
N ALA A 205 47.18 17.95 -16.39
CA ALA A 205 46.26 18.14 -15.28
C ALA A 205 46.57 17.10 -14.18
N GLU A 206 47.16 17.55 -13.08
CA GLU A 206 47.14 16.79 -11.83
C GLU A 206 45.65 16.59 -11.46
N PHE A 207 45.16 15.35 -11.52
CA PHE A 207 43.85 14.99 -10.98
C PHE A 207 43.89 15.21 -9.47
N ARG A 208 43.46 16.36 -9.04
CA ARG A 208 43.72 16.82 -7.68
C ARG A 208 43.01 16.05 -6.60
N GLU A 209 41.90 15.43 -6.86
CA GLU A 209 41.20 14.71 -5.82
C GLU A 209 40.25 13.69 -6.47
N ILE A 210 40.47 12.41 -6.26
CA ILE A 210 39.46 11.44 -6.54
C ILE A 210 38.39 11.65 -5.48
N CYS A 211 37.22 12.05 -5.94
CA CYS A 211 36.08 12.19 -5.06
C CYS A 211 35.75 10.82 -4.47
N THR A 212 36.15 10.61 -3.21
CA THR A 212 35.80 9.37 -2.46
C THR A 212 34.32 9.16 -2.35
N ASN A 213 33.52 10.15 -2.74
CA ASN A 213 32.09 10.21 -2.71
C ASN A 213 31.41 9.93 -4.07
N CYS A 214 32.16 9.52 -5.09
CA CYS A 214 31.59 9.06 -6.35
C CYS A 214 30.90 7.71 -6.15
N GLY A 215 29.61 7.63 -6.47
CA GLY A 215 28.84 6.37 -6.38
C GLY A 215 29.41 5.22 -7.21
N GLU A 216 30.16 5.52 -8.26
CA GLU A 216 30.83 4.55 -9.14
C GLU A 216 32.28 4.26 -8.73
N TYR A 217 32.84 5.03 -7.81
CA TYR A 217 34.21 4.87 -7.33
C TYR A 217 34.23 4.18 -5.97
N ASN A 218 34.89 3.03 -5.90
CA ASN A 218 35.06 2.28 -4.68
C ASN A 218 36.47 2.44 -4.12
N PRO A 219 36.69 3.24 -3.04
CA PRO A 219 38.00 3.44 -2.40
C PRO A 219 38.65 2.11 -1.98
N ALA A 220 37.91 1.06 -1.70
CA ALA A 220 38.44 -0.25 -1.42
C ALA A 220 39.19 -0.87 -2.63
N GLN A 221 38.87 -0.49 -3.85
CA GLN A 221 39.60 -0.90 -5.05
C GLN A 221 40.95 -0.16 -5.15
N ALA A 222 40.96 1.13 -4.79
CA ALA A 222 42.21 1.92 -4.72
C ALA A 222 43.16 1.37 -3.66
N TRP A 223 42.67 1.00 -2.52
CA TRP A 223 43.46 0.33 -1.47
C TRP A 223 44.01 -1.02 -1.95
N ARG A 224 43.16 -1.87 -2.55
CA ARG A 224 43.60 -3.15 -3.11
C ARG A 224 44.62 -3.01 -4.23
N ALA A 225 44.58 -1.89 -4.96
CA ALA A 225 45.53 -1.56 -6.00
C ALA A 225 46.88 -0.97 -5.45
N GLY A 226 46.98 -0.78 -4.12
CA GLY A 226 48.14 -0.23 -3.47
C GLY A 226 48.34 1.28 -3.66
N LEU A 227 47.26 1.99 -4.00
CA LEU A 227 47.26 3.44 -4.23
C LEU A 227 46.94 4.22 -2.95
N ILE A 228 46.46 3.56 -1.92
CA ILE A 228 46.16 4.10 -0.59
C ILE A 228 46.80 3.16 0.44
N ASP A 229 47.57 3.71 1.37
CA ASP A 229 48.28 2.91 2.38
C ASP A 229 47.35 2.37 3.46
N ASP A 230 46.38 3.16 3.89
CA ASP A 230 45.42 2.78 4.94
C ASP A 230 44.09 2.29 4.38
N GLU A 231 43.55 1.24 4.98
CA GLU A 231 42.25 0.70 4.58
C GLU A 231 41.13 1.70 4.90
N PRO A 232 40.32 2.14 3.88
CA PRO A 232 39.25 3.10 4.11
C PRO A 232 38.05 2.40 4.79
N THR A 233 37.52 3.04 5.81
CA THR A 233 36.25 2.59 6.42
C THR A 233 35.07 3.16 5.64
N LEU A 234 34.34 2.26 4.96
CA LEU A 234 33.21 2.63 4.10
C LEU A 234 31.92 2.15 4.69
N VAL A 235 30.86 2.97 4.57
CA VAL A 235 29.46 2.56 4.77
C VAL A 235 28.75 2.56 3.43
N PHE A 236 28.15 1.44 3.09
CA PHE A 236 27.34 1.26 1.88
C PHE A 236 25.86 1.47 2.23
N PHE A 237 25.30 2.56 1.73
CA PHE A 237 23.92 2.93 2.03
C PHE A 237 23.05 2.81 0.79
N PRO A 238 21.97 1.95 0.80
CA PRO A 238 21.09 1.77 -0.33
C PRO A 238 20.33 3.06 -0.68
N LYS A 239 20.44 3.54 -1.93
CA LYS A 239 19.80 4.78 -2.41
C LYS A 239 18.29 4.78 -2.20
N ALA A 240 17.65 3.64 -2.41
CA ALA A 240 16.21 3.50 -2.26
C ALA A 240 15.71 3.77 -0.83
N ILE A 241 16.53 3.47 0.20
CA ILE A 241 16.18 3.79 1.61
C ILE A 241 16.05 5.29 1.80
N SER A 242 17.01 6.08 1.28
CA SER A 242 16.99 7.54 1.42
C SER A 242 15.77 8.17 0.77
N VAL A 243 15.47 7.76 -0.47
CA VAL A 243 14.32 8.28 -1.22
C VAL A 243 13.01 7.95 -0.50
N THR A 244 12.83 6.69 -0.15
CA THR A 244 11.59 6.22 0.49
C THR A 244 11.42 6.76 1.91
N ALA A 245 12.51 6.94 2.67
CA ALA A 245 12.49 7.57 3.99
C ALA A 245 12.05 9.04 3.90
N ILE A 246 12.58 9.81 2.95
CA ILE A 246 12.19 11.22 2.74
C ILE A 246 10.70 11.28 2.37
N MET A 247 10.21 10.42 1.47
CA MET A 247 8.80 10.36 1.08
C MET A 247 7.90 10.00 2.26
N MET A 248 8.31 9.05 3.09
CA MET A 248 7.61 8.68 4.32
C MET A 248 7.53 9.85 5.30
N LEU A 249 8.65 10.50 5.59
CA LEU A 249 8.69 11.64 6.52
C LEU A 249 7.82 12.79 6.02
N LEU A 250 7.88 13.10 4.72
CA LEU A 250 7.08 14.16 4.11
C LEU A 250 5.58 13.81 4.17
N THR A 251 5.23 12.56 3.93
CA THR A 251 3.85 12.07 4.04
C THR A 251 3.33 12.14 5.48
N VAL A 252 4.11 11.64 6.44
CA VAL A 252 3.74 11.68 7.86
C VAL A 252 3.61 13.12 8.34
N ALA A 253 4.54 14.00 7.97
CA ALA A 253 4.47 15.41 8.29
C ALA A 253 3.22 16.08 7.70
N PHE A 254 2.92 15.84 6.44
CA PHE A 254 1.73 16.38 5.77
C PHE A 254 0.43 15.90 6.44
N VAL A 255 0.31 14.58 6.67
CA VAL A 255 -0.89 14.01 7.28
C VAL A 255 -1.07 14.49 8.71
N THR A 256 -0.01 14.58 9.51
CA THR A 256 -0.09 15.05 10.91
C THR A 256 -0.40 16.54 10.99
N LEU A 257 0.24 17.36 10.17
CA LEU A 257 0.05 18.80 10.14
C LEU A 257 -1.36 19.18 9.69
N PHE A 258 -1.87 18.55 8.63
CA PHE A 258 -3.18 18.83 8.03
C PHE A 258 -4.25 17.81 8.43
N TYR A 259 -4.07 17.07 9.53
CA TYR A 259 -5.00 16.00 9.93
C TYR A 259 -6.45 16.47 10.08
N LYS A 260 -6.66 17.63 10.70
CA LYS A 260 -8.00 18.19 10.96
C LYS A 260 -8.68 18.60 9.65
N GLU A 261 -7.95 19.29 8.79
CA GLU A 261 -8.40 19.77 7.50
C GLU A 261 -8.69 18.60 6.55
N LEU A 262 -7.78 17.62 6.49
CA LEU A 262 -7.94 16.40 5.69
C LEU A 262 -9.17 15.60 6.15
N LYS A 263 -9.33 15.42 7.46
CA LYS A 263 -10.51 14.75 8.03
C LYS A 263 -11.79 15.45 7.61
N LEU A 264 -11.88 16.75 7.82
CA LEU A 264 -13.10 17.49 7.52
C LEU A 264 -13.41 17.50 6.02
N SER A 265 -12.40 17.77 5.18
CA SER A 265 -12.57 17.83 3.72
C SER A 265 -12.89 16.48 3.07
N SER A 266 -12.56 15.36 3.74
CA SER A 266 -12.85 14.02 3.22
C SER A 266 -14.27 13.56 3.55
N PHE A 267 -14.88 14.05 4.65
CA PHE A 267 -16.24 13.69 5.02
C PHE A 267 -17.28 14.71 4.55
N ASP A 268 -16.96 16.01 4.62
CA ASP A 268 -17.88 17.09 4.20
C ASP A 268 -17.08 18.30 3.69
N SER A 269 -16.95 18.37 2.36
CA SER A 269 -16.24 19.47 1.69
C SER A 269 -17.00 20.79 1.76
N ALA A 270 -18.35 20.77 1.87
CA ALA A 270 -19.16 21.96 1.98
C ALA A 270 -19.01 22.63 3.36
N LEU A 271 -19.03 21.80 4.43
CA LEU A 271 -18.76 22.25 5.79
C LEU A 271 -17.33 22.78 5.92
N ALA A 272 -16.35 22.12 5.31
CA ALA A 272 -14.97 22.59 5.30
C ALA A 272 -14.85 23.99 4.71
N LYS A 273 -15.52 24.24 3.58
CA LYS A 273 -15.58 25.60 2.96
C LYS A 273 -16.25 26.63 3.88
N ALA A 274 -17.37 26.25 4.51
CA ALA A 274 -18.10 27.14 5.43
C ALA A 274 -17.27 27.54 6.63
N LEU A 275 -16.38 26.69 7.11
CA LEU A 275 -15.44 26.94 8.19
C LEU A 275 -14.17 27.69 7.77
N GLY A 276 -14.08 28.10 6.50
CA GLY A 276 -12.96 28.89 5.97
C GLY A 276 -11.77 28.10 5.48
N PHE A 277 -11.82 26.74 5.46
CA PHE A 277 -10.78 25.91 4.87
C PHE A 277 -10.86 25.93 3.34
N ARG A 278 -9.77 25.57 2.70
CA ARG A 278 -9.66 25.48 1.23
C ARG A 278 -9.56 24.02 0.77
N PRO A 279 -10.65 23.24 0.73
CA PRO A 279 -10.61 21.81 0.41
C PRO A 279 -10.02 21.52 -0.96
N THR A 280 -10.19 22.41 -1.94
CA THR A 280 -9.61 22.28 -3.28
C THR A 280 -8.07 22.32 -3.25
N VAL A 281 -7.48 23.27 -2.52
CA VAL A 281 -6.02 23.36 -2.36
C VAL A 281 -5.47 22.10 -1.69
N LEU A 282 -6.16 21.63 -0.64
CA LEU A 282 -5.77 20.42 0.09
C LEU A 282 -5.90 19.17 -0.78
N HIS A 283 -6.89 19.13 -1.67
CA HIS A 283 -7.06 18.07 -2.66
C HIS A 283 -5.86 17.99 -3.61
N TYR A 284 -5.49 19.10 -4.23
CA TYR A 284 -4.33 19.12 -5.13
C TYR A 284 -3.02 18.85 -4.40
N ALA A 285 -2.84 19.36 -3.18
CA ALA A 285 -1.65 19.05 -2.37
C ALA A 285 -1.55 17.56 -2.06
N LEU A 286 -2.68 16.90 -1.73
CA LEU A 286 -2.74 15.46 -1.54
C LEU A 286 -2.35 14.72 -2.83
N MET A 287 -2.86 15.14 -3.99
CA MET A 287 -2.56 14.49 -5.28
C MET A 287 -1.10 14.66 -5.71
N VAL A 288 -0.53 15.85 -5.50
CA VAL A 288 0.91 16.07 -5.72
C VAL A 288 1.74 15.13 -4.86
N LEU A 289 1.37 14.98 -3.60
CA LEU A 289 2.09 14.10 -2.69
C LEU A 289 1.93 12.61 -3.06
N VAL A 290 0.73 12.19 -3.47
CA VAL A 290 0.49 10.84 -4.01
C VAL A 290 1.37 10.58 -5.23
N SER A 291 1.42 11.53 -6.18
CA SER A 291 2.26 11.42 -7.37
C SER A 291 3.75 11.33 -7.02
N LEU A 292 4.23 12.18 -6.10
CA LEU A 292 5.61 12.16 -5.62
C LEU A 292 5.99 10.82 -4.99
N VAL A 293 5.15 10.30 -4.09
CA VAL A 293 5.39 9.01 -3.42
C VAL A 293 5.33 7.87 -4.42
N ALA A 294 4.38 7.88 -5.36
CA ALA A 294 4.29 6.85 -6.38
C ALA A 294 5.57 6.81 -7.24
N VAL A 295 5.99 7.97 -7.75
CA VAL A 295 7.21 8.09 -8.59
C VAL A 295 8.46 7.66 -7.83
N GLY A 296 8.64 8.17 -6.60
CA GLY A 296 9.84 7.85 -5.80
C GLY A 296 9.91 6.39 -5.35
N ALA A 297 8.77 5.69 -5.37
CA ALA A 297 8.71 4.27 -5.01
C ALA A 297 8.89 3.33 -6.23
N PHE A 298 8.59 3.78 -7.46
CA PHE A 298 8.62 2.90 -8.64
C PHE A 298 9.98 2.31 -8.94
N ASP A 299 11.03 3.12 -8.84
CA ASP A 299 12.41 2.68 -9.08
C ASP A 299 12.83 1.54 -8.12
N ALA A 300 12.28 1.56 -6.91
CA ALA A 300 12.63 0.58 -5.88
C ALA A 300 11.76 -0.68 -5.88
N VAL A 301 10.44 -0.57 -6.16
CA VAL A 301 9.50 -1.67 -5.89
C VAL A 301 8.54 -2.00 -7.03
N GLY A 302 8.55 -1.20 -8.10
CA GLY A 302 7.63 -1.33 -9.22
C GLY A 302 6.22 -0.81 -8.95
N SER A 303 5.46 -0.62 -10.04
CA SER A 303 4.14 0.00 -9.99
C SER A 303 3.10 -0.83 -9.25
N ILE A 304 3.09 -2.15 -9.46
CA ILE A 304 2.08 -3.08 -8.89
C ILE A 304 2.10 -3.05 -7.37
N LEU A 305 3.28 -3.12 -6.75
CA LEU A 305 3.41 -3.12 -5.30
C LEU A 305 3.04 -1.77 -4.70
N VAL A 306 3.42 -0.66 -5.37
CA VAL A 306 3.05 0.69 -4.93
C VAL A 306 1.53 0.85 -4.88
N ILE A 307 0.82 0.49 -5.96
CA ILE A 307 -0.65 0.55 -6.04
C ILE A 307 -1.29 -0.31 -4.94
N ALA A 308 -0.76 -1.52 -4.72
CA ALA A 308 -1.25 -2.41 -3.68
C ALA A 308 -1.15 -1.77 -2.29
N PHE A 309 -0.06 -1.09 -1.95
CA PHE A 309 0.11 -0.38 -0.68
C PHE A 309 -0.83 0.82 -0.52
N PHE A 310 -1.21 1.49 -1.60
CA PHE A 310 -2.19 2.59 -1.55
C PHE A 310 -3.63 2.13 -1.33
N ILE A 311 -3.99 0.92 -1.78
CA ILE A 311 -5.40 0.48 -1.81
C ILE A 311 -5.70 -0.57 -0.74
N ILE A 312 -4.92 -1.64 -0.66
CA ILE A 312 -5.28 -2.83 0.12
C ILE A 312 -5.21 -2.61 1.63
N PRO A 313 -4.12 -2.04 2.22
CA PRO A 313 -4.04 -1.83 3.65
C PRO A 313 -5.09 -0.84 4.18
N PRO A 314 -5.39 0.32 3.51
CA PRO A 314 -6.51 1.18 3.88
C PRO A 314 -7.86 0.48 3.82
N ALA A 315 -8.11 -0.34 2.79
CA ALA A 315 -9.35 -1.09 2.65
C ALA A 315 -9.53 -2.12 3.78
N ALA A 316 -8.46 -2.82 4.17
CA ALA A 316 -8.46 -3.73 5.30
C ALA A 316 -8.75 -3.00 6.62
N ALA A 317 -8.09 -1.86 6.86
CA ALA A 317 -8.29 -1.05 8.04
C ALA A 317 -9.71 -0.46 8.12
N TYR A 318 -10.28 -0.05 6.98
CA TYR A 318 -11.67 0.43 6.89
C TYR A 318 -12.70 -0.61 7.36
N LEU A 319 -12.46 -1.90 7.07
CA LEU A 319 -13.32 -2.98 7.54
C LEU A 319 -13.24 -3.20 9.06
N LEU A 320 -12.12 -2.85 9.68
CA LEU A 320 -11.86 -3.13 11.09
C LEU A 320 -12.26 -2.00 12.03
N THR A 321 -12.32 -0.73 11.55
CA THR A 321 -12.58 0.42 12.41
C THR A 321 -13.31 1.56 11.70
N ASP A 322 -14.16 2.28 12.47
CA ASP A 322 -14.83 3.51 12.02
C ASP A 322 -14.08 4.78 12.44
N ARG A 323 -12.96 4.67 13.20
CA ARG A 323 -12.20 5.82 13.69
C ARG A 323 -11.04 6.11 12.76
N LEU A 324 -11.02 7.28 12.11
CA LEU A 324 -9.97 7.67 11.16
C LEU A 324 -8.56 7.56 11.73
N SER A 325 -8.31 8.01 12.98
CA SER A 325 -6.97 7.91 13.58
C SER A 325 -6.51 6.46 13.73
N VAL A 326 -7.41 5.57 14.15
CA VAL A 326 -7.12 4.12 14.27
C VAL A 326 -6.95 3.51 12.88
N MET A 327 -7.74 3.93 11.90
CA MET A 327 -7.64 3.46 10.51
C MET A 327 -6.28 3.79 9.90
N LEU A 328 -5.75 5.01 10.11
CA LEU A 328 -4.43 5.42 9.63
C LEU A 328 -3.30 4.56 10.23
N VAL A 329 -3.34 4.35 11.55
CA VAL A 329 -2.32 3.52 12.22
C VAL A 329 -2.43 2.06 11.79
N LEU A 330 -3.66 1.53 11.74
CA LEU A 330 -3.90 0.13 11.39
C LEU A 330 -3.54 -0.16 9.93
N SER A 331 -3.84 0.76 9.00
CA SER A 331 -3.44 0.62 7.60
C SER A 331 -1.91 0.60 7.43
N ALA A 332 -1.20 1.48 8.14
CA ALA A 332 0.27 1.49 8.13
C ALA A 332 0.84 0.18 8.70
N LEU A 333 0.28 -0.33 9.81
CA LEU A 333 0.71 -1.60 10.42
C LEU A 333 0.45 -2.81 9.50
N ILE A 334 -0.74 -2.88 8.87
CA ILE A 334 -1.07 -3.96 7.92
C ILE A 334 -0.13 -3.93 6.72
N GLY A 335 0.14 -2.74 6.16
CA GLY A 335 1.07 -2.58 5.05
C GLY A 335 2.50 -3.00 5.42
N SER A 336 3.00 -2.55 6.58
CA SER A 336 4.34 -2.92 7.08
C SER A 336 4.46 -4.43 7.37
N ALA A 337 3.43 -5.03 7.97
CA ALA A 337 3.38 -6.47 8.17
C ALA A 337 3.38 -7.22 6.83
N GLY A 338 2.65 -6.70 5.82
CA GLY A 338 2.65 -7.25 4.47
C GLY A 338 4.03 -7.21 3.80
N ALA A 339 4.80 -6.14 4.02
CA ALA A 339 6.16 -6.03 3.52
C ALA A 339 7.09 -7.08 4.16
N TYR A 340 7.04 -7.23 5.50
CA TYR A 340 7.85 -8.19 6.22
C TYR A 340 7.51 -9.64 5.86
N PHE A 341 6.25 -10.04 6.05
CA PHE A 341 5.83 -11.43 5.79
C PHE A 341 5.77 -11.76 4.28
N GLY A 342 5.66 -10.74 3.41
CA GLY A 342 5.75 -10.93 1.98
C GLY A 342 7.16 -11.31 1.53
N TYR A 343 8.19 -10.78 2.17
CA TYR A 343 9.55 -11.21 1.93
C TYR A 343 9.76 -12.67 2.39
N ASP A 344 9.26 -13.04 3.58
CA ASP A 344 9.31 -14.43 4.05
C ASP A 344 8.60 -15.37 3.06
N LEU A 345 7.44 -14.96 2.54
CA LEU A 345 6.70 -15.72 1.54
C LEU A 345 7.52 -15.93 0.25
N ALA A 346 8.22 -14.90 -0.22
CA ALA A 346 9.09 -15.01 -1.39
C ALA A 346 10.21 -16.05 -1.20
N ARG A 347 10.72 -16.16 0.03
CA ARG A 347 11.72 -17.17 0.40
C ARG A 347 11.16 -18.56 0.65
N GLY A 348 9.85 -18.77 0.49
CA GLY A 348 9.22 -20.07 0.70
C GLY A 348 8.74 -20.33 2.12
N THR A 349 8.71 -19.31 2.99
CA THR A 349 8.14 -19.46 4.34
C THR A 349 6.85 -18.68 4.49
N PHE A 350 5.78 -19.31 4.97
CA PHE A 350 4.51 -18.67 5.21
C PHE A 350 4.38 -18.25 6.67
N LEU A 351 4.34 -16.95 6.93
CA LEU A 351 4.29 -16.32 8.27
C LEU A 351 5.40 -16.80 9.22
N GLY A 352 6.51 -17.33 8.70
CA GLY A 352 7.56 -17.93 9.52
C GLY A 352 7.16 -19.23 10.25
N ILE A 353 6.00 -19.82 9.88
CA ILE A 353 5.45 -20.98 10.60
C ILE A 353 5.74 -22.29 9.86
N PHE A 354 5.59 -22.33 8.54
CA PHE A 354 5.82 -23.53 7.74
C PHE A 354 6.43 -23.20 6.37
N GLU A 355 7.12 -24.17 5.79
CA GLU A 355 7.71 -24.05 4.46
C GLU A 355 6.68 -24.41 3.39
N ILE A 356 6.68 -23.64 2.29
CA ILE A 356 5.76 -23.87 1.17
C ILE A 356 6.14 -25.13 0.42
N SER A 357 7.43 -25.48 0.39
CA SER A 357 7.94 -26.74 -0.15
C SER A 357 7.25 -27.97 0.46
N ASP A 358 7.04 -27.96 1.79
CA ASP A 358 6.33 -29.05 2.48
C ASP A 358 4.87 -29.15 2.04
N LEU A 359 4.22 -28.01 1.83
CA LEU A 359 2.85 -27.96 1.34
C LEU A 359 2.75 -28.48 -0.10
N LEU A 360 3.70 -28.09 -0.97
CA LEU A 360 3.74 -28.56 -2.37
C LEU A 360 4.02 -30.07 -2.43
N ALA A 361 4.93 -30.57 -1.61
CA ALA A 361 5.19 -32.00 -1.48
C ALA A 361 3.95 -32.77 -1.00
N PHE A 362 3.23 -32.23 -0.02
CA PHE A 362 1.97 -32.81 0.44
C PHE A 362 0.92 -32.84 -0.67
N MET A 363 0.76 -31.74 -1.43
CA MET A 363 -0.19 -31.67 -2.55
C MET A 363 0.17 -32.66 -3.67
N ASN A 364 1.46 -32.79 -4.01
CA ASN A 364 1.94 -33.77 -4.97
C ASN A 364 1.57 -35.22 -4.52
N ASN A 365 1.76 -35.52 -3.25
CA ASN A 365 1.44 -36.84 -2.70
C ASN A 365 -0.06 -37.13 -2.63
N VAL A 366 -0.90 -36.15 -2.27
CA VAL A 366 -2.34 -36.36 -2.05
C VAL A 366 -3.12 -36.32 -3.38
N PHE A 367 -2.78 -35.38 -4.26
CA PHE A 367 -3.53 -35.15 -5.51
C PHE A 367 -2.85 -35.74 -6.75
N GLY A 368 -1.63 -36.32 -6.59
CA GLY A 368 -0.86 -36.85 -7.70
C GLY A 368 -0.39 -35.76 -8.68
N TRP A 369 -0.24 -34.52 -8.23
CA TRP A 369 0.27 -33.41 -9.04
C TRP A 369 1.80 -33.52 -9.16
N THR A 370 2.33 -32.85 -10.17
CA THR A 370 3.79 -32.77 -10.43
C THR A 370 4.23 -31.31 -10.31
N LEU A 371 3.91 -30.69 -9.17
CA LEU A 371 4.33 -29.32 -8.89
C LEU A 371 5.83 -29.31 -8.55
N VAL A 372 6.52 -28.28 -9.00
CA VAL A 372 7.94 -28.07 -8.64
C VAL A 372 7.99 -27.74 -7.14
N GLU A 373 8.82 -28.46 -6.41
CA GLU A 373 8.95 -28.31 -4.94
C GLU A 373 9.83 -27.10 -4.58
N GLU A 374 10.70 -26.67 -5.48
CA GLU A 374 11.49 -25.46 -5.29
C GLU A 374 10.59 -24.23 -5.44
N TRP A 375 10.57 -23.41 -4.39
CA TRP A 375 9.82 -22.15 -4.37
C TRP A 375 10.77 -20.98 -4.61
N ASP A 376 10.62 -20.32 -5.72
CA ASP A 376 11.27 -19.04 -6.04
C ASP A 376 10.21 -18.10 -6.63
N SER A 377 10.02 -16.95 -6.01
CA SER A 377 9.00 -16.01 -6.48
C SER A 377 9.45 -14.55 -6.34
N SER A 378 8.87 -13.67 -7.17
CA SER A 378 9.09 -12.23 -7.07
C SER A 378 8.72 -11.73 -5.69
N ILE A 379 9.63 -10.99 -5.05
CA ILE A 379 9.44 -10.41 -3.71
C ILE A 379 8.28 -9.43 -3.72
N SER A 380 8.20 -8.56 -4.75
CA SER A 380 7.11 -7.59 -4.91
C SER A 380 5.74 -8.28 -5.02
N ALA A 381 5.63 -9.32 -5.83
CA ALA A 381 4.38 -10.09 -5.98
C ALA A 381 3.98 -10.79 -4.68
N SER A 382 4.94 -11.37 -3.96
CA SER A 382 4.72 -12.03 -2.67
C SER A 382 4.26 -11.06 -1.58
N MET A 383 4.79 -9.83 -1.57
CA MET A 383 4.31 -8.76 -0.69
C MET A 383 2.85 -8.40 -0.99
N VAL A 384 2.46 -8.27 -2.27
CA VAL A 384 1.06 -8.02 -2.67
C VAL A 384 0.15 -9.16 -2.21
N LEU A 385 0.55 -10.41 -2.41
CA LEU A 385 -0.23 -11.57 -1.95
C LEU A 385 -0.42 -11.56 -0.43
N MET A 386 0.61 -11.22 0.33
CA MET A 386 0.54 -11.19 1.78
C MET A 386 -0.35 -10.05 2.29
N ILE A 387 -0.27 -8.85 1.68
CA ILE A 387 -1.16 -7.74 2.02
C ILE A 387 -2.62 -8.12 1.72
N PHE A 388 -2.86 -8.78 0.57
CA PHE A 388 -4.18 -9.25 0.20
C PHE A 388 -4.68 -10.35 1.16
N PHE A 389 -3.82 -11.23 1.62
CA PHE A 389 -4.15 -12.21 2.66
C PHE A 389 -4.61 -11.52 3.96
N PHE A 390 -3.93 -10.49 4.42
CA PHE A 390 -4.36 -9.72 5.58
C PHE A 390 -5.71 -9.00 5.35
N PHE A 391 -5.95 -8.51 4.13
CA PHE A 391 -7.26 -7.98 3.76
C PHE A 391 -8.35 -9.04 3.85
N LEU A 392 -8.14 -10.25 3.31
CA LEU A 392 -9.10 -11.36 3.42
C LEU A 392 -9.35 -11.73 4.88
N LEU A 393 -8.31 -11.77 5.69
CA LEU A 393 -8.44 -12.04 7.12
C LEU A 393 -9.29 -10.96 7.81
N ALA A 394 -9.03 -9.69 7.53
CA ALA A 394 -9.83 -8.58 8.01
C ALA A 394 -11.28 -8.67 7.55
N TRP A 395 -11.52 -9.02 6.29
CA TRP A 395 -12.86 -9.17 5.73
C TRP A 395 -13.65 -10.32 6.36
N VAL A 396 -13.00 -11.44 6.65
CA VAL A 396 -13.65 -12.58 7.31
C VAL A 396 -13.92 -12.29 8.79
N LEU A 397 -12.92 -11.74 9.51
CA LEU A 397 -12.94 -11.63 10.98
C LEU A 397 -13.49 -10.30 11.50
N SER A 398 -13.73 -9.30 10.66
CA SER A 398 -14.22 -7.98 11.11
C SER A 398 -15.49 -8.12 11.95
N PRO A 399 -15.54 -7.51 13.15
CA PRO A 399 -16.68 -7.67 14.05
C PRO A 399 -17.94 -6.98 13.53
N LYS A 400 -17.81 -5.94 12.69
CA LYS A 400 -18.96 -5.14 12.22
C LYS A 400 -19.33 -5.42 10.77
N TYR A 401 -18.34 -5.50 9.89
CA TYR A 401 -18.53 -5.64 8.44
C TYR A 401 -18.08 -7.01 7.91
N GLY A 402 -17.54 -7.86 8.78
CA GLY A 402 -17.02 -9.17 8.40
C GLY A 402 -18.06 -10.15 7.92
N LEU A 403 -17.62 -11.11 7.11
CA LEU A 403 -18.47 -12.16 6.57
C LEU A 403 -19.10 -12.98 7.70
N VAL A 404 -18.28 -13.41 8.67
CA VAL A 404 -18.73 -14.22 9.81
C VAL A 404 -19.75 -13.45 10.66
N SER A 405 -19.45 -12.20 11.01
CA SER A 405 -20.36 -11.37 11.80
C SER A 405 -21.69 -11.10 11.09
N THR A 406 -21.65 -10.92 9.77
CA THR A 406 -22.86 -10.72 8.95
C THR A 406 -23.70 -11.98 8.88
N LEU A 407 -23.08 -13.15 8.72
CA LEU A 407 -23.79 -14.45 8.73
C LEU A 407 -24.44 -14.71 10.09
N ILE A 408 -23.69 -14.50 11.18
CA ILE A 408 -24.21 -14.65 12.56
C ILE A 408 -25.38 -13.68 12.78
N ARG A 409 -25.23 -12.41 12.38
CA ARG A 409 -26.27 -11.38 12.54
C ARG A 409 -27.52 -11.74 11.73
N ARG A 410 -27.38 -12.16 10.47
CA ARG A 410 -28.50 -12.62 9.64
C ARG A 410 -29.20 -13.84 10.25
N SER A 411 -28.44 -14.82 10.74
CA SER A 411 -28.98 -15.98 11.43
C SER A 411 -29.78 -15.58 12.70
N ASN A 412 -29.21 -14.69 13.51
CA ASN A 412 -29.85 -14.20 14.72
C ASN A 412 -31.10 -13.35 14.42
N GLN A 413 -31.06 -12.51 13.37
CA GLN A 413 -32.20 -11.73 12.93
C GLN A 413 -33.35 -12.65 12.46
N ARG A 414 -33.06 -13.67 11.63
CA ARG A 414 -34.06 -14.68 11.23
C ARG A 414 -34.66 -15.38 12.43
N ARG A 415 -33.82 -15.82 13.38
CA ARG A 415 -34.30 -16.49 14.61
C ARG A 415 -35.21 -15.60 15.47
N ARG A 416 -34.88 -14.30 15.57
CA ARG A 416 -35.69 -13.31 16.29
C ARG A 416 -37.01 -13.09 15.57
N PHE A 417 -36.98 -12.90 14.25
CA PHE A 417 -38.15 -12.71 13.42
C PHE A 417 -39.08 -13.91 13.51
N ASP A 418 -38.60 -15.15 13.32
CA ASP A 418 -39.39 -16.36 13.46
C ASP A 418 -40.06 -16.43 14.85
N SER A 419 -39.37 -16.08 15.92
CA SER A 419 -39.93 -16.06 17.27
C SER A 419 -41.00 -14.98 17.45
N GLN A 420 -40.82 -13.80 16.88
CA GLN A 420 -41.76 -12.68 16.96
C GLN A 420 -43.04 -12.97 16.18
N VAL A 421 -42.93 -13.59 15.00
CA VAL A 421 -44.09 -14.00 14.19
C VAL A 421 -44.96 -15.03 14.92
N VAL A 422 -44.35 -16.04 15.53
CA VAL A 422 -45.08 -17.06 16.32
C VAL A 422 -45.70 -16.42 17.57
N LEU A 423 -44.99 -15.57 18.31
CA LEU A 423 -45.57 -14.86 19.47
C LEU A 423 -46.74 -13.94 19.08
N GLY A 424 -46.61 -13.23 17.95
CA GLY A 424 -47.68 -12.39 17.42
C GLY A 424 -48.94 -13.19 17.03
N HIS A 425 -48.74 -14.35 16.43
CA HIS A 425 -49.85 -15.27 16.10
C HIS A 425 -50.55 -15.76 17.37
N ILE A 426 -49.82 -16.29 18.34
CA ILE A 426 -50.38 -16.74 19.62
C ILE A 426 -51.12 -15.61 20.32
N TYR A 427 -50.59 -14.38 20.32
CA TYR A 427 -51.26 -13.22 20.93
C TYR A 427 -52.58 -12.86 20.26
N ASN A 428 -52.63 -12.94 18.91
CA ASN A 428 -53.85 -12.59 18.16
C ASN A 428 -54.96 -13.62 18.29
N HIS A 429 -54.64 -14.91 18.48
CA HIS A 429 -55.61 -16.01 18.55
C HIS A 429 -55.91 -16.48 20.00
N ALA A 430 -55.25 -15.88 21.00
CA ALA A 430 -55.38 -16.26 22.42
C ALA A 430 -56.81 -16.13 22.98
N GLU A 431 -57.66 -15.27 22.40
CA GLU A 431 -59.05 -15.02 22.90
C GLU A 431 -60.16 -15.66 22.08
N HIS A 432 -59.89 -16.16 20.84
CA HIS A 432 -60.96 -16.50 19.91
C HIS A 432 -60.85 -17.88 19.22
N ASP A 433 -59.67 -18.50 19.13
CA ASP A 433 -59.46 -19.72 18.33
C ASP A 433 -58.44 -20.67 18.99
N GLU A 434 -58.87 -21.49 19.95
CA GLU A 434 -58.01 -22.47 20.62
C GLU A 434 -57.44 -23.52 19.64
N ASP A 435 -58.18 -23.86 18.58
CA ASP A 435 -57.77 -24.86 17.59
C ASP A 435 -56.51 -24.42 16.79
N GLU A 436 -56.26 -23.10 16.62
CA GLU A 436 -55.07 -22.57 15.95
C GLU A 436 -53.82 -22.53 16.84
N LEU A 437 -53.97 -22.81 18.15
CA LEU A 437 -52.91 -22.79 19.14
C LEU A 437 -52.37 -24.17 19.54
N ILE A 438 -52.81 -25.20 18.84
CA ILE A 438 -52.41 -26.60 19.11
C ILE A 438 -50.94 -26.77 18.71
N GLU A 439 -50.06 -27.19 19.64
CA GLU A 439 -48.63 -27.35 19.44
C GLU A 439 -48.28 -28.24 18.25
N SER A 440 -49.01 -29.37 18.09
CA SER A 440 -48.77 -30.36 17.05
C SER A 440 -49.19 -29.86 15.65
N ALA A 441 -50.17 -28.94 15.53
CA ALA A 441 -50.74 -28.45 14.26
C ALA A 441 -50.17 -27.07 13.85
N LEU A 442 -49.55 -26.31 14.76
CA LEU A 442 -49.09 -24.95 14.52
C LEU A 442 -48.17 -24.81 13.30
N HIS A 443 -47.38 -25.84 12.97
CA HIS A 443 -46.45 -25.80 11.84
C HIS A 443 -47.17 -25.69 10.48
N GLU A 444 -48.44 -26.15 10.38
CA GLU A 444 -49.24 -26.10 9.15
C GLU A 444 -49.70 -24.67 8.85
N HIS A 445 -50.11 -23.89 9.87
CA HIS A 445 -50.48 -22.47 9.73
C HIS A 445 -49.38 -21.61 9.17
N PHE A 446 -48.13 -21.91 9.52
CA PHE A 446 -46.97 -21.17 9.02
C PHE A 446 -46.37 -21.76 7.75
N HIS A 447 -46.83 -22.88 7.26
CA HIS A 447 -46.21 -23.65 6.18
C HIS A 447 -44.74 -23.94 6.46
N TRP A 448 -44.37 -24.18 7.73
CA TRP A 448 -43.03 -24.49 8.15
C TRP A 448 -42.83 -26.00 8.38
N SER A 449 -41.58 -26.45 8.27
CA SER A 449 -41.25 -27.81 8.68
C SER A 449 -41.48 -28.02 10.19
N ARG A 450 -41.89 -29.24 10.59
CA ARG A 450 -42.03 -29.58 12.03
C ARG A 450 -40.75 -29.30 12.83
N GLU A 451 -39.57 -29.56 12.25
CA GLU A 451 -38.29 -29.30 12.88
C GLU A 451 -38.06 -27.81 13.14
N LYS A 452 -38.40 -26.95 12.16
CA LYS A 452 -38.26 -25.49 12.31
C LYS A 452 -39.19 -25.00 13.42
N MET A 453 -40.45 -25.39 13.40
CA MET A 453 -41.46 -25.01 14.40
C MET A 453 -41.03 -25.45 15.82
N SER A 454 -40.68 -26.74 15.99
CA SER A 454 -40.20 -27.25 17.28
C SER A 454 -38.97 -26.52 17.82
N SER A 455 -38.05 -26.10 16.94
CA SER A 455 -36.91 -25.29 17.31
C SER A 455 -37.29 -23.88 17.82
N VAL A 456 -38.30 -23.24 17.19
CA VAL A 456 -38.82 -21.94 17.60
C VAL A 456 -39.54 -22.05 18.94
N LEU A 457 -40.46 -23.03 19.09
CA LEU A 457 -41.20 -23.26 20.32
C LEU A 457 -40.27 -23.58 21.51
N ARG A 458 -39.25 -24.40 21.29
CA ARG A 458 -38.26 -24.71 22.34
C ARG A 458 -37.53 -23.44 22.81
N ARG A 459 -37.20 -22.52 21.90
CA ARG A 459 -36.58 -21.23 22.26
C ARG A 459 -37.53 -20.33 23.05
N LEU A 460 -38.80 -20.26 22.63
CA LEU A 460 -39.81 -19.46 23.32
C LEU A 460 -40.11 -20.02 24.72
N LYS A 461 -40.22 -21.36 24.85
CA LYS A 461 -40.30 -22.04 26.16
C LYS A 461 -39.12 -21.77 27.06
N SER A 462 -37.89 -21.88 26.51
CA SER A 462 -36.68 -21.61 27.29
C SER A 462 -36.56 -20.15 27.73
N ALA A 463 -37.07 -19.21 26.93
CA ALA A 463 -37.15 -17.79 27.28
C ALA A 463 -38.31 -17.45 28.26
N LYS A 464 -39.12 -18.47 28.62
CA LYS A 464 -40.32 -18.32 29.46
C LYS A 464 -41.32 -17.31 28.92
N LEU A 465 -41.48 -17.27 27.59
CA LEU A 465 -42.43 -16.41 26.91
C LEU A 465 -43.77 -17.15 26.60
N ILE A 466 -43.73 -18.47 26.49
CA ILE A 466 -44.88 -19.36 26.25
C ILE A 466 -44.85 -20.53 27.23
N GLU A 467 -46.05 -21.05 27.51
CA GLU A 467 -46.28 -22.32 28.20
C GLU A 467 -47.19 -23.19 27.35
N VAL A 468 -47.13 -24.51 27.55
CA VAL A 468 -48.00 -25.46 26.87
C VAL A 468 -48.79 -26.20 27.94
N VAL A 469 -50.09 -26.07 27.88
CA VAL A 469 -51.04 -26.69 28.78
C VAL A 469 -52.04 -27.50 27.94
N ASN A 470 -52.12 -28.82 28.12
CA ASN A 470 -52.98 -29.72 27.37
C ASN A 470 -52.85 -29.61 25.83
N ASP A 471 -51.62 -29.54 25.32
CA ASP A 471 -51.27 -29.37 23.89
C ASP A 471 -51.65 -27.98 23.32
N ILE A 472 -52.14 -27.04 24.11
CA ILE A 472 -52.44 -25.67 23.72
C ILE A 472 -51.34 -24.75 24.18
N ILE A 473 -50.85 -23.90 23.28
CA ILE A 473 -49.77 -22.92 23.57
C ILE A 473 -50.42 -21.65 24.12
N GLN A 474 -49.95 -21.22 25.28
CA GLN A 474 -50.40 -20.00 25.95
C GLN A 474 -49.24 -19.05 26.18
N LEU A 475 -49.50 -17.73 26.12
CA LEU A 475 -48.53 -16.72 26.50
C LEU A 475 -48.39 -16.61 28.03
N THR A 476 -47.18 -16.51 28.50
CA THR A 476 -46.93 -16.11 29.88
C THR A 476 -47.15 -14.60 30.03
N PRO A 477 -47.36 -14.06 31.24
CA PRO A 477 -47.42 -12.61 31.49
C PRO A 477 -46.23 -11.85 30.91
N ARG A 478 -45.04 -12.49 30.92
CA ARG A 478 -43.84 -11.97 30.31
C ARG A 478 -43.88 -12.00 28.77
N GLY A 479 -44.52 -13.00 28.20
CA GLY A 479 -44.73 -13.11 26.75
C GLY A 479 -45.67 -12.02 26.23
N GLU A 480 -46.78 -11.76 26.95
CA GLU A 480 -47.72 -10.69 26.59
C GLU A 480 -47.06 -9.31 26.64
N GLU A 481 -46.30 -9.02 27.72
CA GLU A 481 -45.58 -7.76 27.85
C GLU A 481 -44.57 -7.58 26.71
N HIS A 482 -43.87 -8.64 26.34
CA HIS A 482 -42.90 -8.62 25.22
C HIS A 482 -43.57 -8.31 23.87
N VAL A 483 -44.74 -8.90 23.60
CA VAL A 483 -45.53 -8.60 22.37
C VAL A 483 -46.04 -7.16 22.38
N LYS A 484 -46.56 -6.68 23.53
CA LYS A 484 -47.07 -5.30 23.66
C LYS A 484 -45.95 -4.28 23.44
N GLN A 485 -44.78 -4.51 24.02
CA GLN A 485 -43.58 -3.64 23.81
C GLN A 485 -43.12 -3.66 22.34
N PHE A 486 -43.09 -4.83 21.70
CA PHE A 486 -42.73 -4.95 20.29
C PHE A 486 -43.68 -4.20 19.35
N ARG A 487 -45.01 -4.30 19.61
CA ARG A 487 -46.03 -3.54 18.86
C ARG A 487 -45.88 -2.03 19.06
N ALA A 488 -45.68 -1.59 20.28
CA ALA A 488 -45.49 -0.15 20.59
C ALA A 488 -44.28 0.42 19.89
N GLN A 489 -43.18 -0.33 19.79
CA GLN A 489 -41.94 0.11 19.11
C GLN A 489 -42.09 0.19 17.59
N ASN A 490 -42.85 -0.70 16.97
CA ASN A 490 -43.02 -0.75 15.51
C ASN A 490 -44.18 0.05 14.96
N LEU A 491 -45.25 0.32 15.78
CA LEU A 491 -46.36 1.19 15.40
C LEU A 491 -46.09 2.68 15.66
N ALA A 492 -45.04 3.03 16.42
CA ALA A 492 -44.60 4.42 16.62
C ALA A 492 -43.78 4.96 15.46
N THR A 493 -43.52 4.17 14.41
CA THR A 493 -42.75 4.50 13.20
C THR A 493 -43.59 4.67 11.93
N GLU A 494 -44.92 4.54 12.02
CA GLU A 494 -45.90 5.00 11.05
C GLU A 494 -46.54 6.33 11.48
#